data_5afb712c87b84f5c3b14dcd67078877c
#
_entry.id   5afb712c87b84f5c3b14dcd67078877c
#
_cell.length_a   1.000
_cell.length_b   1.000
_cell.length_c   1.000
_cell.angle_alpha   90.00
_cell.angle_beta   90.00
_cell.angle_gamma   90.00
#
_symmetry.space_group_name_H-M   'P 1'
#
loop_
_entity.id
_entity.type
_entity.pdbx_description
1 polymer ?
#
loop_
_entity_poly.entity_id
_entity_poly.type
_entity_poly.pdbx_seq_one_letter_code
_entity_poly.pdbx_strand_id
1 'polypeptide(L)'
;MTEFIRPRIIVAGTNSGVGKTTIVTGLLSYFNREGYRVQPFKVGPDYIDPGFHAEAAGHSSYNLDTWMTPPDKLNETFIALSKNADISIIEGVMGLYDGGEDGISSTAAIAKQLNAPVILVLDCKSVGYSIAATALGFREYDKGVNIVGVILNRLGSDRHEAMVREVMGKIHMPVFG
;
A
#
# COMPACT_ATOMS: atom_id res chain seq x y z
N MET A 1 -29.70 -1.27 -1.30
CA MET A 1 -28.58 -0.32 -1.54
C MET A 1 -27.54 -1.05 -2.37
N THR A 2 -27.35 -0.65 -3.60
CA THR A 2 -26.26 -1.19 -4.44
C THR A 2 -24.94 -0.76 -3.80
N GLU A 3 -24.22 -1.73 -3.24
CA GLU A 3 -22.87 -1.52 -2.71
C GLU A 3 -22.00 -1.13 -3.88
N PHE A 4 -21.66 0.16 -4.01
CA PHE A 4 -20.74 0.62 -5.04
C PHE A 4 -19.34 0.11 -4.70
N ILE A 5 -18.95 -0.98 -5.34
CA ILE A 5 -17.58 -1.49 -5.23
C ILE A 5 -16.65 -0.43 -5.82
N ARG A 6 -15.77 0.13 -4.98
CA ARG A 6 -14.67 1.00 -5.39
C ARG A 6 -13.38 0.17 -5.33
N PRO A 7 -12.89 -0.34 -6.46
CA PRO A 7 -11.64 -1.10 -6.48
C PRO A 7 -10.51 -0.26 -5.87
N ARG A 8 -9.83 -0.81 -4.88
CA ARG A 8 -8.79 -0.13 -4.13
C ARG A 8 -7.75 -1.08 -3.61
N ILE A 9 -6.54 -0.59 -3.48
CA ILE A 9 -5.41 -1.31 -2.90
C ILE A 9 -4.52 -0.35 -2.15
N ILE A 10 -3.94 -0.80 -1.04
CA ILE A 10 -2.93 -0.06 -0.29
C ILE A 10 -1.57 -0.72 -0.53
N VAL A 11 -0.57 0.09 -0.88
CA VAL A 11 0.83 -0.32 -0.92
C VAL A 11 1.50 0.22 0.34
N ALA A 12 1.77 -0.67 1.28
CA ALA A 12 2.40 -0.36 2.56
C ALA A 12 3.84 -0.89 2.63
N GLY A 13 4.61 -0.45 3.58
CA GLY A 13 5.96 -0.97 3.82
C GLY A 13 6.15 -1.48 5.23
N THR A 14 7.22 -2.22 5.47
CA THR A 14 7.65 -2.59 6.82
C THR A 14 8.21 -1.41 7.61
N ASN A 15 8.74 -0.40 6.91
CA ASN A 15 9.30 0.82 7.47
C ASN A 15 9.42 1.91 6.38
N SER A 16 9.92 3.08 6.76
CA SER A 16 10.29 4.13 5.81
C SER A 16 11.45 3.69 4.92
N GLY A 17 11.48 4.17 3.66
CA GLY A 17 12.60 3.94 2.75
C GLY A 17 12.63 2.56 2.07
N VAL A 18 11.64 1.69 2.25
CA VAL A 18 11.59 0.37 1.59
C VAL A 18 11.27 0.43 0.08
N GLY A 19 10.94 1.61 -0.45
CA GLY A 19 10.69 1.83 -1.88
C GLY A 19 9.23 1.95 -2.27
N LYS A 20 8.32 2.22 -1.33
CA LYS A 20 6.87 2.39 -1.60
C LYS A 20 6.61 3.37 -2.71
N THR A 21 7.13 4.60 -2.60
CA THR A 21 6.87 5.69 -3.56
C THR A 21 7.30 5.33 -4.98
N THR A 22 8.47 4.69 -5.13
CA THR A 22 8.95 4.21 -6.44
C THR A 22 8.01 3.17 -7.04
N ILE A 23 7.57 2.20 -6.23
CA ILE A 23 6.65 1.14 -6.67
C ILE A 23 5.29 1.72 -7.03
N VAL A 24 4.74 2.58 -6.17
CA VAL A 24 3.42 3.21 -6.41
C VAL A 24 3.46 4.09 -7.66
N THR A 25 4.48 4.93 -7.81
CA THR A 25 4.65 5.77 -9.02
C THR A 25 4.74 4.90 -10.29
N GLY A 26 5.47 3.79 -10.22
CA GLY A 26 5.55 2.81 -11.32
C GLY A 26 4.19 2.18 -11.65
N LEU A 27 3.43 1.76 -10.65
CA LEU A 27 2.09 1.19 -10.83
C LEU A 27 1.10 2.21 -11.41
N LEU A 28 1.10 3.44 -10.89
CA LEU A 28 0.27 4.53 -11.39
C LEU A 28 0.55 4.82 -12.87
N SER A 29 1.84 4.95 -13.21
CA SER A 29 2.27 5.17 -14.59
C SER A 29 1.89 4.01 -15.51
N TYR A 30 2.06 2.77 -15.06
CA TYR A 30 1.67 1.59 -15.82
C TYR A 30 0.17 1.56 -16.10
N PHE A 31 -0.67 1.68 -15.09
CA PHE A 31 -2.13 1.65 -15.28
C PHE A 31 -2.63 2.81 -16.14
N ASN A 32 -2.07 4.02 -15.96
CA ASN A 32 -2.41 5.17 -16.80
C ASN A 32 -2.06 4.91 -18.27
N ARG A 33 -0.89 4.34 -18.56
CA ARG A 33 -0.47 3.99 -19.92
C ARG A 33 -1.32 2.90 -20.56
N GLU A 34 -1.81 1.95 -19.77
CA GLU A 34 -2.76 0.91 -20.22
C GLU A 34 -4.20 1.44 -20.39
N GLY A 35 -4.43 2.73 -20.17
CA GLY A 35 -5.72 3.37 -20.37
C GLY A 35 -6.68 3.29 -19.18
N TYR A 36 -6.23 2.79 -18.01
CA TYR A 36 -7.03 2.79 -16.80
C TYR A 36 -7.05 4.18 -16.16
N ARG A 37 -8.18 4.59 -15.67
CA ARG A 37 -8.31 5.77 -14.82
C ARG A 37 -7.97 5.39 -13.37
N VAL A 38 -6.71 5.60 -13.00
CA VAL A 38 -6.20 5.23 -11.68
C VAL A 38 -6.21 6.43 -10.73
N GLN A 39 -6.94 6.35 -9.62
CA GLN A 39 -6.97 7.43 -8.62
C GLN A 39 -5.90 7.22 -7.55
N PRO A 40 -4.87 8.09 -7.50
CA PRO A 40 -3.85 8.02 -6.47
C PRO A 40 -4.30 8.69 -5.17
N PHE A 41 -3.86 8.08 -4.05
CA PHE A 41 -3.97 8.64 -2.71
C PHE A 41 -2.68 8.42 -1.92
N LYS A 42 -2.44 9.28 -0.94
CA LYS A 42 -1.36 9.15 0.03
C LYS A 42 -1.93 9.14 1.45
N VAL A 43 -1.47 8.23 2.30
CA VAL A 43 -1.79 8.25 3.73
C VAL A 43 -0.96 9.33 4.43
N GLY A 44 -1.60 10.12 5.29
CA GLY A 44 -0.97 11.18 6.06
C GLY A 44 -0.83 12.52 5.31
N PRO A 45 -0.36 13.57 6.01
CA PRO A 45 -0.24 14.92 5.48
C PRO A 45 1.07 15.10 4.70
N ASP A 46 1.20 14.45 3.56
CA ASP A 46 2.38 14.51 2.69
C ASP A 46 2.18 15.51 1.55
N TYR A 47 3.19 16.31 1.24
CA TYR A 47 3.16 17.32 0.18
C TYR A 47 4.09 17.01 -0.99
N ILE A 48 4.95 15.99 -0.86
CA ILE A 48 5.97 15.62 -1.86
C ILE A 48 5.47 14.46 -2.72
N ASP A 49 5.15 13.32 -2.10
CA ASP A 49 4.74 12.11 -2.80
C ASP A 49 3.49 12.31 -3.67
N PRO A 50 2.45 13.08 -3.24
CA PRO A 50 1.32 13.38 -4.11
C PRO A 50 1.66 14.07 -5.42
N GLY A 51 2.77 14.84 -5.47
CA GLY A 51 3.27 15.44 -6.70
C GLY A 51 3.73 14.39 -7.71
N PHE A 52 4.53 13.41 -7.27
CA PHE A 52 4.95 12.28 -8.12
C PHE A 52 3.78 11.41 -8.55
N HIS A 53 2.82 11.19 -7.65
CA HIS A 53 1.62 10.43 -7.97
C HIS A 53 0.76 11.13 -9.03
N ALA A 54 0.57 12.44 -8.91
CA ALA A 54 -0.23 13.22 -9.85
C ALA A 54 0.39 13.21 -11.27
N GLU A 55 1.71 13.36 -11.35
CA GLU A 55 2.44 13.28 -12.61
C GLU A 55 2.28 11.88 -13.25
N ALA A 56 2.44 10.83 -12.48
CA ALA A 56 2.35 9.44 -12.96
C ALA A 56 0.93 9.04 -13.38
N ALA A 57 -0.09 9.52 -12.65
CA ALA A 57 -1.49 9.21 -12.92
C ALA A 57 -2.14 10.13 -13.95
N GLY A 58 -1.52 11.28 -14.27
CA GLY A 58 -2.07 12.29 -15.17
C GLY A 58 -3.19 13.15 -14.55
N HIS A 59 -3.41 13.06 -13.24
CA HIS A 59 -4.36 13.90 -12.49
C HIS A 59 -4.07 13.90 -10.99
N SER A 60 -4.76 14.76 -10.23
CA SER A 60 -4.46 15.03 -8.82
C SER A 60 -4.47 13.80 -7.92
N SER A 61 -3.48 13.75 -7.02
CA SER A 61 -3.44 12.86 -5.86
C SER A 61 -3.94 13.57 -4.61
N TYR A 62 -4.52 12.83 -3.66
CA TYR A 62 -5.11 13.39 -2.44
C TYR A 62 -4.61 12.67 -1.20
N ASN A 63 -4.54 13.40 -0.09
CA ASN A 63 -4.15 12.84 1.20
C ASN A 63 -5.37 12.24 1.92
N LEU A 64 -5.14 11.09 2.57
CA LEU A 64 -6.09 10.44 3.47
C LEU A 64 -5.49 10.45 4.88
N ASP A 65 -6.07 11.21 5.79
CA ASP A 65 -5.54 11.39 7.15
C ASP A 65 -6.66 11.38 8.17
N THR A 66 -6.59 10.46 9.12
CA THR A 66 -7.59 10.30 10.20
C THR A 66 -7.38 11.26 11.37
N TRP A 67 -6.25 11.96 11.45
CA TRP A 67 -6.03 13.04 12.41
C TRP A 67 -6.76 14.33 12.01
N MET A 68 -6.67 14.66 10.70
CA MET A 68 -7.26 15.91 10.18
C MET A 68 -8.71 15.75 9.73
N THR A 69 -9.15 14.51 9.47
CA THR A 69 -10.46 14.23 8.89
C THR A 69 -11.18 13.16 9.70
N PRO A 70 -12.40 13.46 10.24
CA PRO A 70 -13.21 12.44 10.90
C PRO A 70 -13.48 11.22 10.00
N PRO A 71 -13.62 10.00 10.58
CA PRO A 71 -13.73 8.77 9.80
C PRO A 71 -14.87 8.75 8.77
N ASP A 72 -16.06 9.26 9.10
CA ASP A 72 -17.18 9.36 8.19
C ASP A 72 -16.87 10.27 6.99
N LYS A 73 -16.23 11.42 7.24
CA LYS A 73 -15.83 12.37 6.20
C LYS A 73 -14.71 11.84 5.32
N LEU A 74 -13.78 11.06 5.90
CA LEU A 74 -12.73 10.39 5.12
C LEU A 74 -13.35 9.40 4.12
N ASN A 75 -14.33 8.60 4.55
CA ASN A 75 -15.05 7.67 3.67
C ASN A 75 -15.81 8.41 2.56
N GLU A 76 -16.53 9.48 2.88
CA GLU A 76 -17.23 10.31 1.91
C GLU A 76 -16.26 10.89 0.86
N THR A 77 -15.12 11.43 1.34
CA THR A 77 -14.07 12.00 0.48
C THR A 77 -13.48 10.93 -0.44
N PHE A 78 -13.12 9.77 0.10
CA PHE A 78 -12.60 8.66 -0.71
C PHE A 78 -13.60 8.24 -1.80
N ILE A 79 -14.89 8.07 -1.45
CA ILE A 79 -15.94 7.67 -2.38
C ILE A 79 -16.14 8.74 -3.47
N ALA A 80 -16.16 10.01 -3.10
CA ALA A 80 -16.34 11.11 -4.04
C ALA A 80 -15.19 11.21 -5.06
N LEU A 81 -13.94 11.14 -4.56
CA LEU A 81 -12.73 11.28 -5.39
C LEU A 81 -12.48 10.04 -6.27
N SER A 82 -12.84 8.85 -5.81
CA SER A 82 -12.71 7.59 -6.57
C SER A 82 -13.89 7.30 -7.50
N LYS A 83 -14.87 8.18 -7.59
CA LYS A 83 -16.16 7.93 -8.29
C LYS A 83 -15.98 7.45 -9.73
N ASN A 84 -15.03 8.00 -10.45
CA ASN A 84 -14.81 7.71 -11.87
C ASN A 84 -13.54 6.90 -12.12
N ALA A 85 -12.90 6.38 -11.06
CA ALA A 85 -11.70 5.58 -11.19
C ALA A 85 -12.03 4.10 -11.42
N ASP A 86 -11.23 3.45 -12.25
CA ASP A 86 -11.26 1.99 -12.41
C ASP A 86 -10.63 1.31 -11.19
N ILE A 87 -9.59 1.93 -10.62
CA ILE A 87 -8.92 1.49 -9.41
C ILE A 87 -8.34 2.68 -8.64
N SER A 88 -8.32 2.59 -7.31
CA SER A 88 -7.59 3.52 -6.45
C SER A 88 -6.34 2.85 -5.89
N ILE A 89 -5.19 3.52 -5.99
CA ILE A 89 -3.93 3.08 -5.40
C ILE A 89 -3.55 4.06 -4.30
N ILE A 90 -3.42 3.53 -3.08
CA ILE A 90 -3.16 4.30 -1.87
C ILE A 90 -1.75 3.98 -1.40
N GLU A 91 -0.85 4.96 -1.38
CA GLU A 91 0.47 4.79 -0.78
C GLU A 91 0.41 5.00 0.73
N GLY A 92 0.95 4.04 1.48
CA GLY A 92 1.09 4.12 2.93
C GLY A 92 2.19 5.09 3.37
N VAL A 93 2.10 5.54 4.61
CA VAL A 93 3.11 6.35 5.29
C VAL A 93 3.95 5.47 6.21
N MET A 94 5.25 5.77 6.38
CA MET A 94 6.17 5.05 7.29
C MET A 94 6.05 3.52 7.14
N GLY A 95 6.06 2.76 8.24
CA GLY A 95 5.67 1.36 8.28
C GLY A 95 4.16 1.20 8.40
N LEU A 96 3.65 0.04 8.03
CA LEU A 96 2.20 -0.26 7.99
C LEU A 96 1.47 0.08 9.29
N TYR A 97 2.10 -0.22 10.42
CA TYR A 97 1.54 -0.02 11.76
C TYR A 97 2.05 1.23 12.47
N ASP A 98 2.99 1.96 11.85
CA ASP A 98 3.53 3.20 12.42
C ASP A 98 2.51 4.33 12.24
N GLY A 99 2.27 5.07 13.32
CA GLY A 99 1.32 6.19 13.36
C GLY A 99 1.53 7.04 14.59
N GLY A 100 0.58 7.94 14.86
CA GLY A 100 0.50 8.67 16.11
C GLY A 100 0.14 7.76 17.30
N GLU A 101 -0.17 8.40 18.43
CA GLU A 101 -0.59 7.71 19.64
C GLU A 101 -1.77 6.77 19.34
N ASP A 102 -1.75 5.55 19.87
CA ASP A 102 -2.73 4.49 19.58
C ASP A 102 -2.88 4.10 18.09
N GLY A 103 -1.87 4.36 17.25
CA GLY A 103 -1.90 4.02 15.83
C GLY A 103 -2.77 4.94 14.97
N ILE A 104 -3.21 6.09 15.52
CA ILE A 104 -3.95 7.10 14.77
C ILE A 104 -3.13 7.53 13.56
N SER A 105 -3.80 7.68 12.41
CA SER A 105 -3.19 8.04 11.11
C SER A 105 -2.17 7.04 10.57
N SER A 106 -2.12 5.82 11.13
CA SER A 106 -1.33 4.74 10.54
C SER A 106 -1.94 4.26 9.22
N THR A 107 -1.10 3.68 8.37
CA THR A 107 -1.57 3.00 7.15
C THR A 107 -2.56 1.88 7.48
N ALA A 108 -2.36 1.16 8.59
CA ALA A 108 -3.26 0.12 9.07
C ALA A 108 -4.65 0.66 9.47
N ALA A 109 -4.71 1.85 10.08
CA ALA A 109 -5.97 2.50 10.41
C ALA A 109 -6.78 2.80 9.13
N ILE A 110 -6.14 3.37 8.11
CA ILE A 110 -6.77 3.64 6.80
C ILE A 110 -7.19 2.33 6.12
N ALA A 111 -6.36 1.29 6.18
CA ALA A 111 -6.69 -0.02 5.59
C ALA A 111 -7.97 -0.61 6.20
N LYS A 112 -8.11 -0.57 7.51
CA LYS A 112 -9.32 -1.01 8.22
C LYS A 112 -10.52 -0.12 7.93
N GLN A 113 -10.33 1.20 7.96
CA GLN A 113 -11.38 2.20 7.70
C GLN A 113 -12.00 2.03 6.31
N LEU A 114 -11.17 1.81 5.30
CA LEU A 114 -11.62 1.64 3.92
C LEU A 114 -11.89 0.17 3.55
N ASN A 115 -11.70 -0.78 4.46
CA ASN A 115 -11.71 -2.22 4.16
C ASN A 115 -10.89 -2.52 2.89
N ALA A 116 -9.67 -1.98 2.83
CA ALA A 116 -8.79 -2.05 1.67
C ALA A 116 -7.76 -3.17 1.82
N PRO A 117 -7.57 -4.03 0.81
CA PRO A 117 -6.49 -5.00 0.81
C PRO A 117 -5.13 -4.30 0.77
N VAL A 118 -4.14 -4.88 1.46
CA VAL A 118 -2.79 -4.35 1.59
C VAL A 118 -1.80 -5.24 0.87
N ILE A 119 -0.97 -4.66 0.00
CA ILE A 119 0.28 -5.27 -0.48
C ILE A 119 1.42 -4.70 0.35
N LEU A 120 2.19 -5.58 0.98
CA LEU A 120 3.30 -5.18 1.83
C LEU A 120 4.62 -5.22 1.06
N VAL A 121 5.30 -4.09 0.96
CA VAL A 121 6.65 -4.00 0.37
C VAL A 121 7.68 -4.42 1.40
N LEU A 122 8.48 -5.43 1.07
CA LEU A 122 9.56 -5.95 1.88
C LEU A 122 10.91 -5.52 1.30
N ASP A 123 11.76 -4.95 2.14
CA ASP A 123 13.18 -4.71 1.78
C ASP A 123 13.97 -6.01 1.95
N CYS A 124 14.34 -6.63 0.84
CA CYS A 124 15.06 -7.89 0.80
C CYS A 124 16.60 -7.71 0.80
N LYS A 125 17.10 -6.45 0.91
CA LYS A 125 18.54 -6.19 0.92
C LYS A 125 19.20 -6.90 2.09
N SER A 126 20.19 -7.76 1.80
CA SER A 126 21.01 -8.46 2.78
C SER A 126 20.22 -9.35 3.75
N VAL A 127 19.03 -9.85 3.36
CA VAL A 127 18.23 -10.76 4.15
C VAL A 127 17.89 -12.01 3.33
N GLY A 128 17.87 -13.18 3.98
CA GLY A 128 17.49 -14.45 3.37
C GLY A 128 16.15 -14.96 3.93
N TYR A 129 16.14 -16.19 4.44
CA TYR A 129 14.93 -16.84 4.98
C TYR A 129 14.24 -16.03 6.10
N SER A 130 14.96 -15.20 6.85
CA SER A 130 14.39 -14.38 7.93
C SER A 130 13.33 -13.39 7.46
N ILE A 131 13.29 -13.04 6.16
CA ILE A 131 12.26 -12.15 5.61
C ILE A 131 10.85 -12.74 5.77
N ALA A 132 10.72 -14.09 5.80
CA ALA A 132 9.45 -14.75 6.04
C ALA A 132 8.92 -14.50 7.45
N ALA A 133 9.81 -14.46 8.46
CA ALA A 133 9.43 -14.11 9.82
C ALA A 133 8.90 -12.67 9.89
N THR A 134 9.51 -11.74 9.15
CA THR A 134 9.02 -10.36 9.03
C THR A 134 7.63 -10.33 8.40
N ALA A 135 7.45 -10.96 7.24
CA ALA A 135 6.17 -10.99 6.54
C ALA A 135 5.06 -11.64 7.40
N LEU A 136 5.39 -12.75 8.07
CA LEU A 136 4.48 -13.45 8.97
C LEU A 136 4.10 -12.57 10.16
N GLY A 137 5.09 -11.92 10.80
CA GLY A 137 4.86 -11.01 11.92
C GLY A 137 3.89 -9.88 11.54
N PHE A 138 4.09 -9.25 10.40
CA PHE A 138 3.17 -8.20 9.91
C PHE A 138 1.75 -8.73 9.68
N ARG A 139 1.60 -9.92 9.09
CA ARG A 139 0.29 -10.53 8.84
C ARG A 139 -0.44 -10.93 10.12
N GLU A 140 0.31 -11.38 11.12
CA GLU A 140 -0.27 -11.92 12.36
C GLU A 140 -0.48 -10.84 13.43
N TYR A 141 0.20 -9.68 13.33
CA TYR A 141 0.17 -8.62 14.33
C TYR A 141 -1.22 -8.00 14.51
N ASP A 142 -1.93 -7.74 13.42
CA ASP A 142 -3.33 -7.24 13.46
C ASP A 142 -4.17 -7.97 12.41
N LYS A 143 -5.02 -8.87 12.85
CA LYS A 143 -5.93 -9.65 12.01
C LYS A 143 -7.03 -8.81 11.33
N GLY A 144 -7.24 -7.58 11.79
CA GLY A 144 -8.14 -6.61 11.14
C GLY A 144 -7.59 -6.02 9.86
N VAL A 145 -6.28 -6.17 9.60
CA VAL A 145 -5.61 -5.70 8.37
C VAL A 145 -5.47 -6.85 7.39
N ASN A 146 -6.09 -6.72 6.22
CA ASN A 146 -6.05 -7.75 5.18
C ASN A 146 -4.80 -7.62 4.31
N ILE A 147 -3.66 -8.22 4.73
CA ILE A 147 -2.45 -8.31 3.91
C ILE A 147 -2.62 -9.45 2.90
N VAL A 148 -2.84 -9.10 1.64
CA VAL A 148 -3.13 -10.06 0.56
C VAL A 148 -1.87 -10.62 -0.11
N GLY A 149 -0.71 -10.00 0.09
CA GLY A 149 0.57 -10.47 -0.44
C GLY A 149 1.67 -9.43 -0.31
N VAL A 150 2.80 -9.72 -0.91
CA VAL A 150 4.02 -8.91 -0.79
C VAL A 150 4.62 -8.55 -2.15
N ILE A 151 5.41 -7.47 -2.15
CA ILE A 151 6.37 -7.12 -3.21
C ILE A 151 7.77 -7.21 -2.59
N LEU A 152 8.67 -7.94 -3.25
CA LEU A 152 10.04 -8.18 -2.81
C LEU A 152 10.97 -7.15 -3.46
N ASN A 153 11.35 -6.12 -2.73
CA ASN A 153 12.22 -5.07 -3.26
C ASN A 153 13.69 -5.29 -2.89
N ARG A 154 14.61 -4.77 -3.72
CA ARG A 154 16.06 -4.81 -3.52
C ARG A 154 16.65 -6.22 -3.44
N LEU A 155 16.14 -7.12 -4.26
CA LEU A 155 16.75 -8.43 -4.46
C LEU A 155 18.12 -8.28 -5.10
N GLY A 156 19.10 -9.07 -4.64
CA GLY A 156 20.48 -8.95 -5.07
C GLY A 156 20.86 -9.82 -6.27
N SER A 157 20.10 -10.87 -6.57
CA SER A 157 20.35 -11.82 -7.65
C SER A 157 19.16 -12.77 -7.86
N ASP A 158 19.11 -13.46 -9.02
CA ASP A 158 18.09 -14.46 -9.30
C ASP A 158 18.06 -15.60 -8.27
N ARG A 159 19.25 -16.02 -7.78
CA ARG A 159 19.34 -17.02 -6.72
C ARG A 159 18.75 -16.50 -5.40
N HIS A 160 18.96 -15.24 -5.08
CA HIS A 160 18.36 -14.62 -3.91
C HIS A 160 16.85 -14.53 -4.04
N GLU A 161 16.36 -14.13 -5.21
CA GLU A 161 14.92 -14.09 -5.50
C GLU A 161 14.28 -15.48 -5.35
N ALA A 162 14.86 -16.50 -5.96
CA ALA A 162 14.36 -17.88 -5.87
C ALA A 162 14.24 -18.34 -4.41
N MET A 163 15.27 -18.07 -3.59
CA MET A 163 15.29 -18.42 -2.17
C MET A 163 14.18 -17.68 -1.38
N VAL A 164 14.02 -16.38 -1.61
CA VAL A 164 13.00 -15.59 -0.91
C VAL A 164 11.59 -16.00 -1.35
N ARG A 165 11.35 -16.25 -2.64
CA ARG A 165 10.06 -16.76 -3.15
C ARG A 165 9.72 -18.13 -2.55
N GLU A 166 10.70 -19.02 -2.44
CA GLU A 166 10.51 -20.34 -1.81
C GLU A 166 10.01 -20.20 -0.37
N VAL A 167 10.65 -19.35 0.42
CA VAL A 167 10.26 -19.20 1.84
C VAL A 167 8.92 -18.48 2.00
N MET A 168 8.56 -17.54 1.11
CA MET A 168 7.21 -16.97 1.09
C MET A 168 6.15 -18.03 0.80
N GLY A 169 6.44 -18.99 -0.11
CA GLY A 169 5.56 -20.14 -0.37
C GLY A 169 5.32 -20.99 0.87
N LYS A 170 6.34 -21.23 1.71
CA LYS A 170 6.22 -22.01 2.96
C LYS A 170 5.27 -21.38 3.99
N ILE A 171 5.13 -20.08 3.98
CA ILE A 171 4.20 -19.36 4.86
C ILE A 171 2.89 -18.96 4.14
N HIS A 172 2.67 -19.49 2.94
CA HIS A 172 1.48 -19.18 2.11
C HIS A 172 1.27 -17.67 1.93
N MET A 173 2.35 -16.93 1.66
CA MET A 173 2.32 -15.50 1.37
C MET A 173 2.45 -15.27 -0.14
N PRO A 174 1.39 -14.76 -0.84
CA PRO A 174 1.48 -14.45 -2.25
C PRO A 174 2.55 -13.40 -2.54
N VAL A 175 3.32 -13.59 -3.61
CA VAL A 175 4.32 -12.63 -4.09
C VAL A 175 3.85 -12.07 -5.42
N PHE A 176 3.60 -10.77 -5.47
CA PHE A 176 3.09 -10.07 -6.66
C PHE A 176 4.21 -9.43 -7.50
N GLY A 177 5.39 -9.27 -6.95
CA GLY A 177 6.54 -8.71 -7.64
C GLY A 177 7.85 -8.84 -6.85
#